data_84cff89d120b4108b318c7c407201f04
#
_entry.id   84cff89d120b4108b318c7c407201f04
#
_cell.length_a   1.000
_cell.length_b   1.000
_cell.length_c   1.000
_cell.angle_alpha   90.00
_cell.angle_beta   90.00
_cell.angle_gamma   90.00
#
_symmetry.space_group_name_H-M   'P 1'
#
loop_
_entity.id
_entity.type
_entity.pdbx_description
1 polymer ?
#
loop_
_entity_poly.entity_id
_entity_poly.type
_entity_poly.pdbx_seq_one_letter_code
_entity_poly.pdbx_strand_id
1 'polypeptide(L)'
;MRHIPTADTVHTNVLSFEEALQPTGADFDRSRWLYVPDHYSEYRYLLGTRGNFPLVCIGINPSTAIPDRLDNTLKSAQRIALNNGYDSFVMFNVYAQRATDPDDMERQMNPVLHRENMKAFSWLLSQISGTPHLWAAWGAVIEKRSYLAGCVHDMAEIGQRFGARWFTAGPRSKAGHPHHPLYLKKDSPLDPFTDLSEYLHSLEYPGGTSW
;
A
#
# COMPACT_ATOMS: atom_id res chain seq x y z
N MET A 1 9.06 -18.13 0.35
CA MET A 1 10.40 -17.53 0.07
C MET A 1 10.47 -16.27 0.91
N ARG A 2 11.62 -15.89 1.45
CA ARG A 2 11.83 -14.64 2.17
C ARG A 2 12.57 -13.67 1.25
N HIS A 3 12.13 -12.41 1.19
CA HIS A 3 12.88 -11.34 0.55
C HIS A 3 13.62 -10.55 1.61
N ILE A 4 14.94 -10.51 1.52
CA ILE A 4 15.81 -9.69 2.36
C ILE A 4 16.42 -8.67 1.41
N PRO A 5 16.24 -7.36 1.63
CA PRO A 5 16.88 -6.33 0.82
C PRO A 5 18.42 -6.51 0.83
N THR A 6 19.05 -6.16 -0.26
CA THR A 6 20.53 -6.13 -0.31
C THR A 6 21.05 -5.05 0.63
N ALA A 7 22.26 -5.24 1.19
CA ALA A 7 22.84 -4.33 2.19
C ALA A 7 23.01 -2.89 1.70
N ASP A 8 23.02 -2.67 0.39
CA ASP A 8 23.18 -1.37 -0.28
C ASP A 8 21.88 -0.86 -0.91
N THR A 9 20.72 -1.09 -0.26
CA THR A 9 19.43 -0.61 -0.77
C THR A 9 19.36 0.91 -0.93
N VAL A 10 20.24 1.67 -0.27
CA VAL A 10 20.42 3.11 -0.52
C VAL A 10 20.76 3.41 -1.99
N HIS A 11 21.26 2.42 -2.72
CA HIS A 11 21.61 2.48 -4.14
C HIS A 11 20.69 1.62 -5.03
N THR A 12 19.52 1.22 -4.54
CA THR A 12 18.51 0.55 -5.37
C THR A 12 18.30 1.38 -6.65
N ASN A 13 18.54 0.75 -7.80
CA ASN A 13 18.31 1.39 -9.09
C ASN A 13 16.80 1.54 -9.30
N VAL A 14 16.26 2.67 -8.87
CA VAL A 14 14.82 2.96 -8.92
C VAL A 14 14.49 3.50 -10.29
N LEU A 15 13.72 2.72 -11.05
CA LEU A 15 13.11 3.22 -12.28
C LEU A 15 12.10 4.32 -11.93
N SER A 16 12.00 5.35 -12.76
CA SER A 16 10.87 6.26 -12.71
C SER A 16 9.57 5.44 -12.87
N PHE A 17 8.47 5.97 -12.36
CA PHE A 17 7.19 5.27 -12.50
C PHE A 17 6.81 5.06 -13.97
N GLU A 18 7.10 6.03 -14.82
CA GLU A 18 6.88 5.97 -16.26
C GLU A 18 7.68 4.85 -16.94
N GLU A 19 8.94 4.65 -16.54
CA GLU A 19 9.77 3.53 -17.02
C GLU A 19 9.26 2.20 -16.48
N ALA A 20 8.87 2.14 -15.18
CA ALA A 20 8.35 0.95 -14.55
C ALA A 20 7.01 0.46 -15.16
N LEU A 21 6.24 1.34 -15.78
CA LEU A 21 5.01 1.00 -16.52
C LEU A 21 5.28 0.31 -17.87
N GLN A 22 6.50 0.44 -18.43
CA GLN A 22 6.81 -0.13 -19.73
C GLN A 22 6.88 -1.66 -19.64
N PRO A 23 6.25 -2.38 -20.59
CA PRO A 23 6.30 -3.83 -20.60
C PRO A 23 7.71 -4.36 -20.86
N THR A 24 8.18 -5.28 -20.00
CA THR A 24 9.48 -5.96 -20.21
C THR A 24 9.36 -7.34 -20.83
N GLY A 25 8.13 -7.79 -21.17
CA GLY A 25 7.87 -9.12 -21.73
C GLY A 25 7.68 -10.20 -20.68
N ALA A 26 7.45 -9.84 -19.39
CA ALA A 26 7.19 -10.79 -18.33
C ALA A 26 5.94 -11.66 -18.62
N ASP A 27 6.06 -12.95 -18.26
CA ASP A 27 5.05 -13.97 -18.52
C ASP A 27 3.99 -14.00 -17.42
N PHE A 28 2.94 -13.18 -17.58
CA PHE A 28 1.71 -13.26 -16.80
C PHE A 28 0.55 -12.62 -17.60
N ASP A 29 -0.68 -12.96 -17.23
CA ASP A 29 -1.88 -12.44 -17.87
C ASP A 29 -2.10 -10.95 -17.50
N ARG A 30 -1.69 -10.04 -18.40
CA ARG A 30 -1.83 -8.59 -18.24
C ARG A 30 -3.27 -8.10 -18.35
N SER A 31 -4.17 -8.90 -18.88
CA SER A 31 -5.60 -8.56 -18.90
C SER A 31 -6.22 -8.71 -17.52
N ARG A 32 -5.68 -9.63 -16.71
CA ARG A 32 -6.10 -9.91 -15.35
C ARG A 32 -5.34 -9.12 -14.31
N TRP A 33 -4.02 -8.97 -14.47
CA TRP A 33 -3.14 -8.43 -13.44
C TRP A 33 -2.66 -7.02 -13.75
N LEU A 34 -2.65 -6.18 -12.72
CA LEU A 34 -1.90 -4.94 -12.65
C LEU A 34 -0.66 -5.20 -11.79
N TYR A 35 0.54 -5.14 -12.38
CA TYR A 35 1.80 -5.39 -11.68
C TYR A 35 2.87 -4.43 -12.18
N VAL A 36 3.43 -3.59 -11.28
CA VAL A 36 4.38 -2.53 -11.63
C VAL A 36 5.49 -2.46 -10.60
N PRO A 37 6.75 -2.55 -11.01
CA PRO A 37 7.20 -2.96 -12.33
C PRO A 37 6.74 -4.38 -12.65
N ASP A 38 6.66 -4.73 -13.92
CA ASP A 38 6.11 -6.01 -14.39
C ASP A 38 7.07 -7.20 -14.23
N HIS A 39 8.16 -7.01 -13.49
CA HIS A 39 9.13 -8.02 -13.12
C HIS A 39 9.45 -7.95 -11.62
N TYR A 40 10.09 -8.98 -11.08
CA TYR A 40 10.52 -9.00 -9.69
C TYR A 40 11.75 -8.10 -9.51
N SER A 41 11.65 -7.11 -8.63
CA SER A 41 12.73 -6.18 -8.29
C SER A 41 12.76 -5.90 -6.78
N GLU A 42 13.69 -5.10 -6.30
CA GLU A 42 13.84 -4.71 -4.89
C GLU A 42 12.68 -3.82 -4.39
N TYR A 43 11.80 -3.38 -5.27
CA TYR A 43 10.62 -2.59 -4.95
C TYR A 43 9.41 -3.02 -5.79
N ARG A 44 8.23 -2.59 -5.38
CA ARG A 44 6.98 -2.81 -6.11
C ARG A 44 6.03 -1.65 -5.86
N TYR A 45 5.59 -0.99 -6.92
CA TYR A 45 4.58 0.08 -6.81
C TYR A 45 3.18 -0.51 -6.70
N LEU A 46 2.80 -1.42 -7.57
CA LEU A 46 1.44 -1.94 -7.68
C LEU A 46 1.43 -3.46 -7.83
N LEU A 47 0.44 -4.11 -7.20
CA LEU A 47 0.03 -5.48 -7.52
C LEU A 47 -1.45 -5.66 -7.19
N GLY A 48 -2.24 -6.03 -8.18
CA GLY A 48 -3.67 -6.28 -8.00
C GLY A 48 -4.32 -6.91 -9.21
N THR A 49 -5.62 -7.11 -9.13
CA THR A 49 -6.43 -7.53 -10.26
C THR A 49 -7.10 -6.34 -10.92
N ARG A 50 -7.27 -6.39 -12.23
CA ARG A 50 -8.00 -5.37 -12.99
C ARG A 50 -9.51 -5.57 -12.82
N GLY A 51 -10.23 -4.48 -12.72
CA GLY A 51 -11.68 -4.43 -12.63
C GLY A 51 -12.19 -3.00 -12.76
N ASN A 52 -13.50 -2.84 -12.69
CA ASN A 52 -14.16 -1.53 -12.83
C ASN A 52 -14.33 -0.81 -11.49
N PHE A 53 -14.36 -1.58 -10.39
CA PHE A 53 -14.56 -1.05 -9.04
C PHE A 53 -13.55 -1.69 -8.06
N PRO A 54 -12.27 -1.30 -8.15
CA PRO A 54 -11.21 -1.83 -7.29
C PRO A 54 -11.25 -1.23 -5.89
N LEU A 55 -10.99 -2.08 -4.87
CA LEU A 55 -10.57 -1.60 -3.56
C LEU A 55 -9.05 -1.43 -3.54
N VAL A 56 -8.56 -0.24 -3.19
CA VAL A 56 -7.13 0.00 -2.98
C VAL A 56 -6.78 -0.28 -1.53
N CYS A 57 -6.10 -1.40 -1.27
CA CYS A 57 -5.61 -1.77 0.05
C CYS A 57 -4.19 -1.23 0.26
N ILE A 58 -3.96 -0.46 1.33
CA ILE A 58 -2.69 0.21 1.59
C ILE A 58 -1.99 -0.44 2.79
N GLY A 59 -0.98 -1.27 2.51
CA GLY A 59 -0.09 -1.87 3.50
C GLY A 59 1.18 -1.05 3.74
N ILE A 60 2.12 -1.54 4.54
CA ILE A 60 3.38 -0.82 4.79
C ILE A 60 4.34 -0.96 3.63
N ASN A 61 4.75 -2.17 3.32
CA ASN A 61 5.75 -2.46 2.29
C ASN A 61 5.45 -3.78 1.57
N PRO A 62 5.86 -3.94 0.31
CA PRO A 62 5.69 -5.20 -0.38
C PRO A 62 6.65 -6.28 0.13
N SER A 63 6.20 -7.54 0.05
CA SER A 63 7.03 -8.71 0.30
C SER A 63 7.24 -9.49 -1.01
N THR A 64 7.02 -10.79 -1.04
CA THR A 64 7.38 -11.68 -2.15
C THR A 64 6.29 -11.90 -3.19
N ALA A 65 5.09 -11.39 -2.97
CA ALA A 65 3.96 -11.60 -3.87
C ALA A 65 4.20 -11.06 -5.28
N ILE A 66 3.73 -11.85 -6.26
CA ILE A 66 3.73 -11.53 -7.70
C ILE A 66 2.41 -12.04 -8.30
N PRO A 67 2.08 -11.71 -9.57
CA PRO A 67 0.93 -12.30 -10.27
C PRO A 67 0.88 -13.83 -10.10
N ASP A 68 -0.33 -14.38 -9.95
CA ASP A 68 -0.63 -15.80 -9.78
C ASP A 68 0.02 -16.50 -8.55
N ARG A 69 0.89 -15.78 -7.81
CA ARG A 69 1.52 -16.26 -6.56
C ARG A 69 1.44 -15.22 -5.45
N LEU A 70 0.22 -14.96 -4.99
CA LEU A 70 -0.04 -14.06 -3.87
C LEU A 70 0.40 -14.69 -2.53
N ASP A 71 0.96 -13.85 -1.66
CA ASP A 71 1.16 -14.20 -0.26
C ASP A 71 -0.15 -14.18 0.56
N ASN A 72 -0.09 -14.57 1.82
CA ASN A 72 -1.28 -14.67 2.66
C ASN A 72 -1.94 -13.29 2.91
N THR A 73 -1.17 -12.22 2.95
CA THR A 73 -1.67 -10.85 3.12
C THR A 73 -2.51 -10.45 1.91
N LEU A 74 -1.98 -10.62 0.70
CA LEU A 74 -2.70 -10.26 -0.52
C LEU A 74 -3.91 -11.17 -0.79
N LYS A 75 -3.82 -12.47 -0.46
CA LYS A 75 -4.98 -13.38 -0.50
C LYS A 75 -6.09 -12.90 0.45
N SER A 76 -5.73 -12.44 1.64
CA SER A 76 -6.69 -11.90 2.60
C SER A 76 -7.29 -10.59 2.10
N ALA A 77 -6.47 -9.66 1.58
CA ALA A 77 -6.93 -8.40 1.02
C ALA A 77 -7.90 -8.61 -0.15
N GLN A 78 -7.55 -9.49 -1.09
CA GLN A 78 -8.43 -9.85 -2.22
C GLN A 78 -9.78 -10.39 -1.74
N ARG A 79 -9.76 -11.33 -0.79
CA ARG A 79 -10.98 -11.95 -0.27
C ARG A 79 -11.88 -10.94 0.44
N ILE A 80 -11.31 -10.05 1.25
CA ILE A 80 -12.05 -8.99 1.95
C ILE A 80 -12.64 -8.01 0.92
N ALA A 81 -11.89 -7.60 -0.09
CA ALA A 81 -12.39 -6.74 -1.15
C ALA A 81 -13.62 -7.35 -1.84
N LEU A 82 -13.52 -8.60 -2.30
CA LEU A 82 -14.62 -9.28 -2.97
C LEU A 82 -15.85 -9.46 -2.06
N ASN A 83 -15.65 -9.78 -0.78
CA ASN A 83 -16.75 -9.93 0.18
C ASN A 83 -17.42 -8.61 0.55
N ASN A 84 -16.76 -7.47 0.32
CA ASN A 84 -17.33 -6.13 0.49
C ASN A 84 -17.89 -5.54 -0.81
N GLY A 85 -18.08 -6.36 -1.86
CA GLY A 85 -18.76 -5.96 -3.09
C GLY A 85 -17.89 -5.28 -4.14
N TYR A 86 -16.57 -5.28 -3.98
CA TYR A 86 -15.64 -4.83 -5.02
C TYR A 86 -15.41 -5.95 -6.04
N ASP A 87 -15.17 -5.60 -7.29
CA ASP A 87 -14.90 -6.60 -8.36
C ASP A 87 -13.41 -6.95 -8.49
N SER A 88 -12.57 -6.14 -7.85
CA SER A 88 -11.12 -6.26 -7.94
C SER A 88 -10.44 -5.61 -6.73
N PHE A 89 -9.13 -5.81 -6.60
CA PHE A 89 -8.34 -5.17 -5.56
C PHE A 89 -6.98 -4.75 -6.10
N VAL A 90 -6.42 -3.70 -5.53
CA VAL A 90 -5.03 -3.30 -5.77
C VAL A 90 -4.33 -3.15 -4.43
N MET A 91 -3.25 -3.91 -4.22
CA MET A 91 -2.35 -3.70 -3.10
C MET A 91 -1.37 -2.59 -3.45
N PHE A 92 -1.46 -1.52 -2.72
CA PHE A 92 -0.51 -0.42 -2.68
C PHE A 92 0.24 -0.44 -1.35
N ASN A 93 1.38 0.24 -1.26
CA ASN A 93 2.15 0.26 -0.02
C ASN A 93 2.60 1.68 0.32
N VAL A 94 2.65 1.99 1.61
CA VAL A 94 3.14 3.27 2.13
C VAL A 94 4.57 3.52 1.65
N TYR A 95 5.40 2.48 1.66
CA TYR A 95 6.76 2.51 1.13
C TYR A 95 6.98 1.35 0.15
N ALA A 96 7.55 1.61 -1.00
CA ALA A 96 7.58 0.65 -2.10
C ALA A 96 8.69 -0.40 -2.00
N GLN A 97 9.66 -0.27 -1.09
CA GLN A 97 10.76 -1.21 -0.91
C GLN A 97 10.24 -2.59 -0.47
N ARG A 98 10.70 -3.66 -1.14
CA ARG A 98 10.40 -5.03 -0.71
C ARG A 98 11.20 -5.40 0.53
N ALA A 99 10.51 -5.94 1.52
CA ALA A 99 11.08 -6.61 2.67
C ALA A 99 10.07 -7.61 3.23
N THR A 100 10.48 -8.83 3.54
CA THR A 100 9.58 -9.80 4.20
C THR A 100 9.44 -9.47 5.67
N ASP A 101 10.51 -9.05 6.31
CA ASP A 101 10.51 -8.50 7.66
C ASP A 101 10.56 -6.97 7.55
N PRO A 102 9.60 -6.24 8.14
CA PRO A 102 9.62 -4.79 8.12
C PRO A 102 10.88 -4.18 8.78
N ASP A 103 11.56 -4.91 9.63
CA ASP A 103 12.83 -4.46 10.22
C ASP A 103 13.99 -4.43 9.21
N ASP A 104 13.84 -5.13 8.08
CA ASP A 104 14.81 -5.10 6.97
C ASP A 104 14.61 -3.86 6.06
N MET A 105 13.56 -3.05 6.23
CA MET A 105 13.39 -1.81 5.47
C MET A 105 14.52 -0.80 5.76
N GLU A 106 14.84 0.03 4.78
CA GLU A 106 15.80 1.13 4.91
C GLU A 106 15.56 1.95 6.18
N ARG A 107 16.63 2.32 6.87
CA ARG A 107 16.55 3.18 8.08
C ARG A 107 16.21 4.62 7.73
N GLN A 108 16.60 5.06 6.55
CA GLN A 108 16.31 6.38 6.00
C GLN A 108 15.50 6.23 4.72
N MET A 109 14.54 7.10 4.53
CA MET A 109 13.73 7.12 3.31
C MET A 109 14.59 7.38 2.08
N ASN A 110 14.46 6.56 1.04
CA ASN A 110 14.97 6.87 -0.28
C ASN A 110 14.01 7.89 -0.95
N PRO A 111 14.42 9.15 -1.16
CA PRO A 111 13.53 10.19 -1.66
C PRO A 111 13.11 9.95 -3.11
N VAL A 112 13.94 9.25 -3.90
CA VAL A 112 13.60 8.90 -5.29
C VAL A 112 12.50 7.85 -5.28
N LEU A 113 12.68 6.76 -4.52
CA LEU A 113 11.68 5.69 -4.42
C LEU A 113 10.34 6.22 -3.89
N HIS A 114 10.37 7.07 -2.86
CA HIS A 114 9.15 7.67 -2.32
C HIS A 114 8.44 8.55 -3.35
N ARG A 115 9.15 9.45 -4.03
CA ARG A 115 8.59 10.30 -5.08
C ARG A 115 7.93 9.48 -6.19
N GLU A 116 8.59 8.45 -6.68
CA GLU A 116 8.04 7.59 -7.73
C GLU A 116 6.85 6.76 -7.22
N ASN A 117 6.87 6.35 -5.94
CA ASN A 117 5.71 5.71 -5.31
C ASN A 117 4.49 6.64 -5.25
N MET A 118 4.69 7.93 -4.93
CA MET A 118 3.60 8.92 -4.92
C MET A 118 3.05 9.21 -6.33
N LYS A 119 3.90 9.20 -7.35
CA LYS A 119 3.45 9.25 -8.76
C LYS A 119 2.60 8.03 -9.11
N ALA A 120 3.06 6.84 -8.71
CA ALA A 120 2.31 5.60 -8.89
C ALA A 120 0.93 5.66 -8.20
N PHE A 121 0.86 6.21 -7.01
CA PHE A 121 -0.39 6.37 -6.28
C PHE A 121 -1.34 7.34 -6.99
N SER A 122 -0.84 8.51 -7.38
CA SER A 122 -1.63 9.49 -8.13
C SER A 122 -2.15 8.91 -9.46
N TRP A 123 -1.29 8.20 -10.20
CA TRP A 123 -1.68 7.52 -11.43
C TRP A 123 -2.76 6.46 -11.15
N LEU A 124 -2.59 5.62 -10.13
CA LEU A 124 -3.58 4.60 -9.77
C LEU A 124 -4.96 5.23 -9.52
N LEU A 125 -5.02 6.30 -8.72
CA LEU A 125 -6.29 6.96 -8.43
C LEU A 125 -6.92 7.60 -9.66
N SER A 126 -6.12 8.11 -10.59
CA SER A 126 -6.61 8.67 -11.87
C SER A 126 -7.21 7.63 -12.81
N GLN A 127 -6.89 6.33 -12.64
CA GLN A 127 -7.44 5.24 -13.43
C GLN A 127 -8.80 4.73 -12.91
N ILE A 128 -9.20 5.12 -11.70
CA ILE A 128 -10.44 4.68 -11.08
C ILE A 128 -11.59 5.59 -11.53
N SER A 129 -12.59 4.99 -12.13
CA SER A 129 -13.82 5.71 -12.49
C SER A 129 -14.67 5.96 -11.23
N GLY A 130 -14.98 7.24 -10.96
CA GLY A 130 -15.73 7.64 -9.78
C GLY A 130 -14.86 7.87 -8.56
N THR A 131 -15.43 7.69 -7.37
CA THR A 131 -14.74 7.93 -6.10
C THR A 131 -13.79 6.78 -5.76
N PRO A 132 -12.49 7.01 -5.62
CA PRO A 132 -11.58 5.95 -5.15
C PRO A 132 -11.88 5.53 -3.71
N HIS A 133 -11.91 4.23 -3.45
CA HIS A 133 -12.04 3.67 -2.11
C HIS A 133 -10.68 3.12 -1.65
N LEU A 134 -10.19 3.67 -0.53
CA LEU A 134 -8.87 3.39 0.03
C LEU A 134 -9.03 2.70 1.39
N TRP A 135 -8.50 1.52 1.51
CA TRP A 135 -8.49 0.78 2.77
C TRP A 135 -7.14 0.92 3.45
N ALA A 136 -7.09 1.64 4.58
CA ALA A 136 -5.94 1.74 5.46
C ALA A 136 -5.68 0.38 6.14
N ALA A 137 -4.53 -0.22 5.89
CA ALA A 137 -4.23 -1.60 6.29
C ALA A 137 -2.77 -1.80 6.75
N TRP A 138 -2.10 -0.72 7.17
CA TRP A 138 -0.67 -0.72 7.51
C TRP A 138 -0.34 -1.25 8.91
N GLY A 139 -1.31 -1.35 9.83
CA GLY A 139 -1.08 -1.85 11.18
C GLY A 139 -0.12 -1.00 12.01
N ALA A 140 0.31 -1.51 13.16
CA ALA A 140 1.29 -0.86 14.04
C ALA A 140 2.71 -0.82 13.43
N VAL A 141 2.93 -1.47 12.28
CA VAL A 141 4.22 -1.42 11.57
C VAL A 141 4.55 0.00 11.08
N ILE A 142 3.56 0.89 11.03
CA ILE A 142 3.75 2.32 10.72
C ILE A 142 4.79 2.99 11.65
N GLU A 143 4.95 2.49 12.87
CA GLU A 143 5.90 3.03 13.85
C GLU A 143 7.35 2.53 13.67
N LYS A 144 7.59 1.55 12.78
CA LYS A 144 8.91 0.94 12.58
C LYS A 144 9.95 1.87 11.99
N ARG A 145 9.52 2.88 11.24
CA ARG A 145 10.39 3.89 10.63
C ARG A 145 9.74 5.25 10.75
N SER A 146 10.46 6.24 11.22
CA SER A 146 9.96 7.60 11.44
C SER A 146 9.42 8.27 10.18
N TYR A 147 9.93 7.92 9.00
CA TYR A 147 9.49 8.48 7.74
C TYR A 147 8.13 7.97 7.24
N LEU A 148 7.64 6.82 7.75
CA LEU A 148 6.40 6.21 7.25
C LEU A 148 5.18 7.09 7.53
N ALA A 149 5.15 7.80 8.66
CA ALA A 149 4.09 8.76 8.96
C ALA A 149 3.99 9.84 7.88
N GLY A 150 5.12 10.46 7.51
CA GLY A 150 5.17 11.45 6.42
C GLY A 150 4.71 10.87 5.08
N CYS A 151 5.09 9.62 4.77
CA CYS A 151 4.61 8.96 3.55
C CYS A 151 3.08 8.79 3.53
N VAL A 152 2.45 8.47 4.67
CA VAL A 152 0.97 8.38 4.76
C VAL A 152 0.33 9.75 4.62
N HIS A 153 0.92 10.81 5.16
CA HIS A 153 0.45 12.19 4.95
C HIS A 153 0.43 12.56 3.47
N ASP A 154 1.52 12.33 2.74
CA ASP A 154 1.58 12.59 1.30
C ASP A 154 0.50 11.81 0.53
N MET A 155 0.25 10.55 0.91
CA MET A 155 -0.83 9.75 0.33
C MET A 155 -2.21 10.32 0.66
N ALA A 156 -2.43 10.80 1.89
CA ALA A 156 -3.70 11.40 2.29
C ALA A 156 -3.99 12.68 1.49
N GLU A 157 -2.99 13.53 1.27
CA GLU A 157 -3.12 14.71 0.42
C GLU A 157 -3.44 14.36 -1.04
N ILE A 158 -2.78 13.33 -1.58
CA ILE A 158 -3.10 12.83 -2.93
C ILE A 158 -4.53 12.31 -2.95
N GLY A 159 -4.92 11.46 -1.98
CA GLY A 159 -6.27 10.93 -1.87
C GLY A 159 -7.34 12.02 -1.80
N GLN A 160 -7.09 13.11 -1.04
CA GLN A 160 -7.99 14.26 -0.95
C GLN A 160 -8.18 14.94 -2.31
N ARG A 161 -7.12 15.11 -3.10
CA ARG A 161 -7.20 15.70 -4.45
C ARG A 161 -8.08 14.90 -5.41
N PHE A 162 -8.17 13.58 -5.21
CA PHE A 162 -9.05 12.69 -5.98
C PHE A 162 -10.42 12.45 -5.32
N GLY A 163 -10.73 13.10 -4.21
CA GLY A 163 -11.98 12.90 -3.47
C GLY A 163 -12.12 11.49 -2.91
N ALA A 164 -11.01 10.81 -2.61
CA ALA A 164 -11.01 9.44 -2.15
C ALA A 164 -11.69 9.28 -0.80
N ARG A 165 -12.36 8.13 -0.60
CA ARG A 165 -12.93 7.72 0.69
C ARG A 165 -12.03 6.71 1.35
N TRP A 166 -11.74 6.94 2.64
CA TRP A 166 -10.91 6.08 3.43
C TRP A 166 -11.72 5.15 4.33
N PHE A 167 -11.23 3.93 4.46
CA PHE A 167 -11.84 2.87 5.26
C PHE A 167 -10.81 2.18 6.13
N THR A 168 -11.28 1.55 7.21
CA THR A 168 -10.56 0.57 8.02
C THR A 168 -11.35 -0.74 8.01
N ALA A 169 -10.73 -1.85 8.41
CA ALA A 169 -11.43 -3.11 8.62
C ALA A 169 -11.06 -3.69 9.98
N GLY A 170 -12.06 -4.10 10.74
CA GLY A 170 -11.90 -4.62 12.09
C GLY A 170 -11.46 -3.58 13.12
N PRO A 171 -11.24 -3.98 14.38
CA PRO A 171 -10.89 -3.06 15.46
C PRO A 171 -9.49 -2.49 15.26
N ARG A 172 -9.34 -1.19 15.43
CA ARG A 172 -8.02 -0.55 15.45
C ARG A 172 -7.24 -0.94 16.72
N SER A 173 -5.91 -0.83 16.68
CA SER A 173 -5.06 -1.05 17.83
C SER A 173 -5.34 -0.03 18.94
N LYS A 174 -4.78 -0.24 20.15
CA LYS A 174 -4.87 0.74 21.25
C LYS A 174 -4.29 2.11 20.88
N ALA A 175 -3.30 2.14 20.00
CA ALA A 175 -2.71 3.37 19.47
C ALA A 175 -3.49 3.92 18.23
N GLY A 176 -4.65 3.37 17.91
CA GLY A 176 -5.50 3.82 16.81
C GLY A 176 -5.11 3.30 15.42
N HIS A 177 -4.06 2.46 15.29
CA HIS A 177 -3.62 1.98 13.98
C HIS A 177 -4.64 1.04 13.33
N PRO A 178 -4.86 1.20 12.01
CA PRO A 178 -5.69 0.30 11.22
C PRO A 178 -5.19 -1.14 11.29
N HIS A 179 -6.09 -2.10 11.25
CA HIS A 179 -5.74 -3.52 11.35
C HIS A 179 -5.09 -4.05 10.06
N HIS A 180 -4.07 -4.89 10.20
CA HIS A 180 -3.40 -5.52 9.06
C HIS A 180 -4.25 -6.67 8.47
N PRO A 181 -4.35 -6.84 7.14
CA PRO A 181 -5.27 -7.79 6.50
C PRO A 181 -5.10 -9.24 6.92
N LEU A 182 -3.87 -9.65 7.24
CA LEU A 182 -3.54 -11.04 7.59
C LEU A 182 -4.31 -11.56 8.81
N TYR A 183 -4.65 -10.67 9.74
CA TYR A 183 -5.30 -11.03 11.01
C TYR A 183 -6.81 -10.82 11.01
N LEU A 184 -7.37 -10.42 9.87
CA LEU A 184 -8.80 -10.17 9.72
C LEU A 184 -9.57 -11.41 9.27
N LYS A 185 -10.81 -11.52 9.71
CA LYS A 185 -11.76 -12.50 9.18
C LYS A 185 -12.08 -12.18 7.73
N LYS A 186 -12.42 -13.20 6.95
CA LYS A 186 -12.74 -13.06 5.53
C LYS A 186 -13.94 -12.15 5.23
N ASP A 187 -14.84 -12.02 6.18
CA ASP A 187 -16.10 -11.27 6.15
C ASP A 187 -16.03 -9.97 6.97
N SER A 188 -14.82 -9.53 7.33
CA SER A 188 -14.66 -8.23 8.00
C SER A 188 -15.24 -7.11 7.15
N PRO A 189 -16.18 -6.30 7.70
CA PRO A 189 -16.70 -5.15 6.98
C PRO A 189 -15.65 -4.05 6.87
N LEU A 190 -15.84 -3.19 5.89
CA LEU A 190 -15.09 -1.94 5.75
C LEU A 190 -15.88 -0.82 6.41
N ASP A 191 -15.31 -0.21 7.43
CA ASP A 191 -15.88 0.92 8.15
C ASP A 191 -15.23 2.23 7.68
N PRO A 192 -15.99 3.32 7.49
CA PRO A 192 -15.41 4.62 7.15
C PRO A 192 -14.35 5.06 8.17
N PHE A 193 -13.21 5.53 7.68
CA PHE A 193 -12.14 6.08 8.52
C PHE A 193 -12.38 7.58 8.75
N THR A 194 -13.38 7.91 9.57
CA THR A 194 -13.91 9.26 9.75
C THR A 194 -12.95 10.21 10.48
N ASP A 195 -12.10 9.68 11.36
CA ASP A 195 -11.11 10.42 12.17
C ASP A 195 -9.69 10.32 11.57
N LEU A 196 -9.57 10.18 10.24
CA LEU A 196 -8.27 10.08 9.56
C LEU A 196 -7.36 11.28 9.85
N SER A 197 -7.90 12.50 9.86
CA SER A 197 -7.13 13.71 10.11
C SER A 197 -6.52 13.72 11.51
N GLU A 198 -7.33 13.38 12.53
CA GLU A 198 -6.88 13.27 13.93
C GLU A 198 -5.85 12.16 14.08
N TYR A 199 -6.06 11.03 13.42
CA TYR A 199 -5.11 9.93 13.41
C TYR A 199 -3.77 10.35 12.78
N LEU A 200 -3.77 11.01 11.64
CA LEU A 200 -2.55 11.49 10.99
C LEU A 200 -1.79 12.47 11.87
N HIS A 201 -2.50 13.41 12.51
CA HIS A 201 -1.89 14.34 13.47
C HIS A 201 -1.24 13.59 14.63
N SER A 202 -1.84 12.53 15.14
CA SER A 202 -1.27 11.72 16.22
C SER A 202 0.01 10.97 15.81
N LEU A 203 0.19 10.68 14.53
CA LEU A 203 1.42 10.06 14.02
C LEU A 203 2.61 11.03 13.97
N GLU A 204 2.34 12.33 13.74
CA GLU A 204 3.40 13.35 13.71
C GLU A 204 3.90 13.71 15.11
N TYR A 205 3.01 13.64 16.10
CA TYR A 205 3.28 14.06 17.48
C TYR A 205 2.94 12.95 18.47
N PRO A 206 3.70 11.82 18.47
CA PRO A 206 3.45 10.73 19.41
C PRO A 206 3.70 11.24 20.85
N GLY A 207 2.62 11.37 21.63
CA GLY A 207 2.65 11.88 23.00
C GLY A 207 2.22 13.34 23.16
N GLY A 208 1.71 13.98 22.13
CA GLY A 208 1.13 15.30 22.20
C GLY A 208 -0.15 15.36 23.03
N THR A 209 -0.06 15.85 24.28
CA THR A 209 -1.22 16.32 25.03
C THR A 209 -1.84 17.47 24.25
N SER A 210 -3.12 17.32 23.86
CA SER A 210 -3.92 18.45 23.42
C SER A 210 -3.85 19.58 24.46
N TRP A 211 -3.39 20.76 24.05
CA TRP A 211 -3.50 22.01 24.81
C TRP A 211 -4.91 22.54 24.73
#